data_0f956582ccf7fa87deaed739d37cf6ec
#
_entry.id   0f956582ccf7fa87deaed739d37cf6ec
#
_cell.length_a   1.000
_cell.length_b   1.000
_cell.length_c   1.000
_cell.angle_alpha   90.00
_cell.angle_beta   90.00
_cell.angle_gamma   90.00
#
_symmetry.space_group_name_H-M   'P 1'
#
loop_
_entity.id
_entity.type
_entity.pdbx_description
1 polymer ?
#
loop_
_entity_poly.entity_id
_entity_poly.type
_entity_poly.pdbx_seq_one_letter_code
_entity_poly.pdbx_strand_id
1 'polypeptide(L)'
;MKTFKALFLSIAMSLCVIAAAALSNTLFAAPQGQSGQQKGQGLVQVEAKYVCMINNQRFNKEQIPIAVGNRTYFGCCQMCKDKLRNDPRSRAAIDPVSKKKVDKATAIIGVDADGSAYYFENAENLKQFKPGSKFSGKKQ
;
A
#
# COMPACT_ATOMS: atom_id res chain seq x y z
N MET A 1 -37.40 -63.57 -13.71
CA MET A 1 -38.22 -63.95 -12.55
C MET A 1 -38.31 -62.74 -11.62
N LYS A 2 -39.55 -62.29 -11.50
CA LYS A 2 -40.17 -61.62 -10.36
C LYS A 2 -39.64 -60.20 -10.05
N THR A 3 -40.25 -59.14 -10.66
CA THR A 3 -41.45 -58.48 -10.08
C THR A 3 -41.31 -58.09 -8.60
N PHE A 4 -41.11 -56.86 -8.35
CA PHE A 4 -41.81 -56.14 -7.28
C PHE A 4 -42.08 -54.70 -7.76
N LYS A 5 -43.17 -54.57 -8.32
CA LYS A 5 -44.24 -53.64 -8.22
C LYS A 5 -44.59 -53.42 -6.73
N ALA A 6 -44.72 -52.24 -6.37
CA ALA A 6 -45.67 -51.65 -5.43
C ALA A 6 -45.12 -50.25 -5.10
N LEU A 7 -45.69 -49.23 -5.64
CA LEU A 7 -46.93 -48.68 -5.11
C LEU A 7 -46.75 -48.08 -3.74
N PHE A 8 -46.42 -46.81 -3.66
CA PHE A 8 -47.10 -45.91 -2.71
C PHE A 8 -47.26 -44.54 -3.35
N LEU A 9 -48.43 -44.44 -3.88
CA LEU A 9 -49.12 -43.18 -4.21
C LEU A 9 -49.54 -42.56 -2.87
N SER A 10 -49.57 -41.28 -2.79
CA SER A 10 -50.33 -40.46 -1.85
C SER A 10 -49.61 -40.08 -0.58
N ILE A 11 -49.36 -38.89 -0.44
CA ILE A 11 -49.88 -37.86 0.45
C ILE A 11 -49.22 -36.59 -0.05
N ALA A 12 -49.82 -35.83 -0.85
CA ALA A 12 -50.78 -34.77 -0.57
C ALA A 12 -50.25 -33.70 0.35
N MET A 13 -50.00 -32.57 -0.30
CA MET A 13 -50.24 -31.21 0.22
C MET A 13 -49.79 -30.86 1.60
N SER A 14 -48.78 -30.01 1.68
CA SER A 14 -48.88 -28.77 2.44
C SER A 14 -47.72 -27.90 2.02
N LEU A 15 -48.05 -26.98 1.17
CA LEU A 15 -47.90 -25.54 1.38
C LEU A 15 -46.86 -25.16 2.42
N CYS A 16 -45.71 -24.71 1.99
CA CYS A 16 -45.20 -23.40 2.42
C CYS A 16 -44.22 -22.91 1.37
N VAL A 17 -44.76 -22.16 0.44
CA VAL A 17 -44.03 -21.26 -0.41
C VAL A 17 -43.52 -20.15 0.51
N ILE A 18 -42.25 -20.24 0.88
CA ILE A 18 -41.49 -19.07 1.29
C ILE A 18 -40.32 -18.99 0.33
N ALA A 19 -40.62 -18.39 -0.79
CA ALA A 19 -39.58 -17.86 -1.67
C ALA A 19 -38.95 -16.66 -0.98
N ALA A 20 -38.02 -16.92 -0.11
CA ALA A 20 -37.02 -15.93 0.29
C ALA A 20 -35.97 -15.87 -0.81
N ALA A 21 -36.26 -15.09 -1.84
CA ALA A 21 -35.23 -14.62 -2.75
C ALA A 21 -34.24 -13.76 -1.94
N ALA A 22 -33.25 -14.41 -1.38
CA ALA A 22 -32.05 -13.74 -0.92
C ALA A 22 -31.32 -13.20 -2.16
N LEU A 23 -31.68 -12.00 -2.55
CA LEU A 23 -30.85 -11.16 -3.41
C LEU A 23 -29.55 -10.93 -2.67
N SER A 24 -28.59 -11.81 -2.93
CA SER A 24 -27.20 -11.59 -2.55
C SER A 24 -26.68 -10.40 -3.34
N ASN A 25 -26.92 -9.19 -2.83
CA ASN A 25 -26.15 -8.02 -3.24
C ASN A 25 -24.71 -8.26 -2.82
N THR A 26 -23.94 -8.90 -3.70
CA THR A 26 -22.49 -8.78 -3.67
C THR A 26 -22.15 -7.35 -4.04
N LEU A 27 -22.21 -6.47 -3.05
CA LEU A 27 -21.56 -5.17 -3.11
C LEU A 27 -20.08 -5.44 -3.32
N PHE A 28 -19.65 -5.25 -4.55
CA PHE A 28 -18.25 -5.09 -4.88
C PHE A 28 -17.78 -3.83 -4.14
N ALA A 29 -17.33 -4.00 -2.92
CA ALA A 29 -16.69 -2.94 -2.17
C ALA A 29 -15.36 -2.66 -2.88
N ALA A 30 -15.33 -1.60 -3.68
CA ALA A 30 -14.09 -0.98 -4.11
C ALA A 30 -13.23 -0.73 -2.86
N PRO A 31 -11.92 -0.99 -2.91
CA PRO A 31 -11.05 -0.68 -1.80
C PRO A 31 -11.04 0.85 -1.61
N GLN A 32 -11.90 1.32 -0.74
CA GLN A 32 -11.82 2.68 -0.24
C GLN A 32 -10.55 2.76 0.57
N GLY A 33 -9.58 3.55 0.06
CA GLY A 33 -8.40 3.91 0.80
C GLY A 33 -8.79 4.60 2.11
N GLN A 34 -8.90 3.80 3.15
CA GLN A 34 -9.08 4.32 4.49
C GLN A 34 -7.77 4.98 4.90
N SER A 35 -7.75 6.30 4.81
CA SER A 35 -6.81 7.14 5.55
C SER A 35 -7.18 7.08 7.04
N GLY A 36 -7.01 5.89 7.63
CA GLY A 36 -7.09 5.72 9.07
C GLY A 36 -5.89 6.37 9.72
N GLN A 37 -6.10 7.52 10.36
CA GLN A 37 -5.16 8.08 11.33
C GLN A 37 -5.04 7.09 12.49
N GLN A 38 -4.15 6.12 12.35
CA GLN A 38 -3.67 5.37 13.49
C GLN A 38 -2.52 6.16 14.12
N LYS A 39 -2.82 6.84 15.21
CA LYS A 39 -1.87 7.39 16.18
C LYS A 39 -1.18 6.21 16.90
N GLY A 40 -0.41 5.43 16.16
CA GLY A 40 0.40 4.31 16.63
C GLY A 40 1.83 4.53 16.14
N GLN A 41 2.80 4.31 17.00
CA GLN A 41 4.24 4.54 16.83
C GLN A 41 4.90 3.73 15.70
N GLY A 42 4.22 3.52 14.59
CA GLY A 42 4.70 2.80 13.42
C GLY A 42 4.69 3.67 12.16
N LEU A 43 5.43 3.23 11.14
CA LEU A 43 5.37 3.85 9.82
C LEU A 43 4.11 3.42 9.08
N VAL A 44 3.54 4.34 8.30
CA VAL A 44 2.50 4.06 7.32
C VAL A 44 3.15 3.93 5.95
N GLN A 45 2.90 2.82 5.25
CA GLN A 45 3.36 2.65 3.88
C GLN A 45 2.58 3.60 2.96
N VAL A 46 3.29 4.26 2.04
CA VAL A 46 2.70 5.23 1.10
C VAL A 46 3.20 4.99 -0.32
N GLU A 47 2.42 5.45 -1.29
CA GLU A 47 2.84 5.43 -2.68
C GLU A 47 3.89 6.53 -2.96
N ALA A 48 4.86 6.20 -3.80
CA ALA A 48 5.95 7.08 -4.18
C ALA A 48 5.50 8.44 -4.72
N LYS A 49 4.36 8.47 -5.43
CA LYS A 49 3.82 9.70 -6.03
C LYS A 49 3.43 10.78 -5.01
N TYR A 50 3.23 10.42 -3.75
CA TYR A 50 2.92 11.38 -2.70
C TYR A 50 4.14 11.86 -1.92
N VAL A 51 5.35 11.47 -2.31
CA VAL A 51 6.58 11.80 -1.61
C VAL A 51 7.52 12.61 -2.49
N CYS A 52 7.98 13.77 -2.01
CA CYS A 52 9.10 14.44 -2.63
C CYS A 52 10.41 13.73 -2.23
N MET A 53 11.07 13.12 -3.20
CA MET A 53 12.26 12.27 -2.98
C MET A 53 13.54 13.08 -2.71
N ILE A 54 13.48 14.41 -2.78
CA ILE A 54 14.60 15.28 -2.44
C ILE A 54 14.60 15.65 -0.97
N ASN A 55 13.47 16.12 -0.44
CA ASN A 55 13.34 16.48 0.96
C ASN A 55 12.84 15.34 1.85
N ASN A 56 12.46 14.20 1.24
CA ASN A 56 11.92 13.01 1.91
C ASN A 56 10.67 13.34 2.76
N GLN A 57 9.76 14.13 2.20
CA GLN A 57 8.51 14.52 2.85
C GLN A 57 7.31 14.03 2.06
N ARG A 58 6.28 13.55 2.78
CA ARG A 58 4.97 13.22 2.22
C ARG A 58 4.14 14.49 2.03
N PHE A 59 3.37 14.51 0.95
CA PHE A 59 2.38 15.55 0.65
C PHE A 59 1.01 14.92 0.44
N ASN A 60 -0.04 15.71 0.63
CA ASN A 60 -1.43 15.30 0.39
C ASN A 60 -1.84 15.38 -1.09
N LYS A 61 -0.92 15.78 -1.96
CA LYS A 61 -1.09 15.86 -3.41
C LYS A 61 0.01 15.11 -4.12
N GLU A 62 -0.28 14.66 -5.33
CA GLU A 62 0.72 14.01 -6.19
C GLU A 62 1.85 14.98 -6.53
N GLN A 63 3.06 14.45 -6.51
CA GLN A 63 4.27 15.18 -6.82
C GLN A 63 4.58 15.08 -8.32
N ILE A 64 5.45 15.95 -8.82
CA ILE A 64 5.84 15.98 -10.23
C ILE A 64 6.61 14.71 -10.57
N PRO A 65 6.15 13.89 -11.53
CA PRO A 65 6.87 12.69 -11.95
C PRO A 65 8.09 13.08 -12.80
N ILE A 66 9.21 12.42 -12.56
CA ILE A 66 10.48 12.65 -13.24
C ILE A 66 11.01 11.31 -13.75
N ALA A 67 10.93 11.09 -15.05
CA ALA A 67 11.51 9.91 -15.68
C ALA A 67 13.03 10.05 -15.79
N VAL A 68 13.76 9.02 -15.35
CA VAL A 68 15.20 8.86 -15.49
C VAL A 68 15.50 7.41 -15.86
N GLY A 69 15.86 7.18 -17.10
CA GLY A 69 15.93 5.83 -17.66
C GLY A 69 14.57 5.15 -17.63
N ASN A 70 14.52 3.94 -17.09
CA ASN A 70 13.28 3.14 -16.94
C ASN A 70 12.60 3.32 -15.58
N ARG A 71 12.93 4.37 -14.82
CA ARG A 71 12.43 4.63 -13.47
C ARG A 71 11.76 5.97 -13.36
N THR A 72 10.76 6.08 -12.49
CA THR A 72 10.07 7.33 -12.18
C THR A 72 10.36 7.73 -10.73
N TYR A 73 10.84 8.95 -10.57
CA TYR A 73 11.04 9.61 -9.28
C TYR A 73 10.04 10.75 -9.14
N PHE A 74 9.88 11.28 -7.93
CA PHE A 74 8.90 12.32 -7.66
C PHE A 74 9.52 13.48 -6.90
N GLY A 75 9.20 14.69 -7.33
CA GLY A 75 9.71 15.93 -6.74
C GLY A 75 8.62 17.00 -6.62
N CYS A 76 8.74 17.88 -5.64
CA CYS A 76 7.71 18.89 -5.34
C CYS A 76 7.81 20.16 -6.20
N CYS A 77 8.94 20.40 -6.87
CA CYS A 77 9.24 21.63 -7.59
C CYS A 77 10.27 21.40 -8.71
N GLN A 78 10.51 22.44 -9.53
CA GLN A 78 11.48 22.36 -10.63
C GLN A 78 12.90 22.05 -10.15
N MET A 79 13.35 22.66 -9.06
CA MET A 79 14.69 22.37 -8.48
C MET A 79 14.84 20.89 -8.08
N CYS A 80 13.78 20.30 -7.50
CA CYS A 80 13.78 18.87 -7.18
C CYS A 80 13.88 18.01 -8.43
N LYS A 81 13.18 18.40 -9.50
CA LYS A 81 13.23 17.72 -10.80
C LYS A 81 14.64 17.75 -11.39
N ASP A 82 15.26 18.90 -11.39
CA ASP A 82 16.61 19.07 -11.95
C ASP A 82 17.64 18.27 -11.14
N LYS A 83 17.53 18.28 -9.82
CA LYS A 83 18.39 17.50 -8.93
C LYS A 83 18.22 16.01 -9.14
N LEU A 84 16.98 15.51 -9.26
CA LEU A 84 16.73 14.10 -9.51
C LEU A 84 17.23 13.63 -10.88
N ARG A 85 17.21 14.52 -11.90
CA ARG A 85 17.77 14.20 -13.23
C ARG A 85 19.28 14.17 -13.24
N ASN A 86 19.90 15.18 -12.65
CA ASN A 86 21.32 15.46 -12.83
C ASN A 86 22.23 14.85 -11.75
N ASP A 87 21.71 14.55 -10.55
CA ASP A 87 22.49 13.95 -9.46
C ASP A 87 22.00 12.52 -9.13
N PRO A 88 22.73 11.49 -9.59
CA PRO A 88 22.40 10.10 -9.26
C PRO A 88 22.33 9.80 -7.75
N ARG A 89 23.08 10.53 -6.93
CA ARG A 89 23.09 10.32 -5.47
C ARG A 89 21.76 10.71 -4.84
N SER A 90 21.05 11.69 -5.43
CA SER A 90 19.74 12.14 -4.96
C SER A 90 18.64 11.06 -5.09
N ARG A 91 18.85 10.09 -5.99
CA ARG A 91 17.93 8.98 -6.26
C ARG A 91 18.10 7.79 -5.35
N ALA A 92 19.13 7.79 -4.51
CA ALA A 92 19.42 6.71 -3.58
C ALA A 92 19.06 7.10 -2.14
N ALA A 93 18.77 6.09 -1.34
CA ALA A 93 18.62 6.19 0.10
C ALA A 93 19.35 5.02 0.77
N ILE A 94 19.48 5.08 2.10
CA ILE A 94 19.96 3.96 2.90
C ILE A 94 18.76 3.41 3.68
N ASP A 95 18.51 2.13 3.52
CA ASP A 95 17.53 1.42 4.34
C ASP A 95 17.96 1.51 5.82
N PRO A 96 17.11 2.04 6.70
CA PRO A 96 17.50 2.25 8.09
C PRO A 96 17.67 0.95 8.88
N VAL A 97 17.13 -0.17 8.41
CA VAL A 97 17.24 -1.49 9.05
C VAL A 97 18.44 -2.25 8.52
N SER A 98 18.45 -2.55 7.21
CA SER A 98 19.51 -3.35 6.59
C SER A 98 20.80 -2.58 6.33
N LYS A 99 20.79 -1.25 6.39
CA LYS A 99 21.91 -0.36 6.04
C LYS A 99 22.34 -0.45 4.56
N LYS A 100 21.57 -1.12 3.75
CA LYS A 100 21.85 -1.22 2.32
C LYS A 100 21.39 0.02 1.58
N LYS A 101 22.08 0.31 0.50
CA LYS A 101 21.67 1.34 -0.46
C LYS A 101 20.48 0.82 -1.28
N VAL A 102 19.42 1.61 -1.33
CA VAL A 102 18.21 1.35 -2.11
C VAL A 102 17.95 2.47 -3.10
N ASP A 103 17.28 2.15 -4.20
CA ASP A 103 16.82 3.15 -5.15
C ASP A 103 15.42 3.65 -4.75
N LYS A 104 15.26 4.95 -4.62
CA LYS A 104 14.02 5.56 -4.15
C LYS A 104 12.81 5.29 -5.05
N ALA A 105 13.03 5.01 -6.35
CA ALA A 105 11.94 4.71 -7.27
C ALA A 105 11.36 3.30 -7.09
N THR A 106 12.11 2.38 -6.48
CA THR A 106 11.72 0.97 -6.32
C THR A 106 11.60 0.54 -4.87
N ALA A 107 12.07 1.37 -3.95
CA ALA A 107 12.01 1.09 -2.52
C ALA A 107 10.58 1.10 -1.98
N ILE A 108 10.34 0.32 -0.93
CA ILE A 108 9.14 0.46 -0.10
C ILE A 108 9.27 1.74 0.72
N ILE A 109 8.26 2.60 0.67
CA ILE A 109 8.30 3.88 1.39
C ILE A 109 7.38 3.83 2.60
N GLY A 110 7.95 4.09 3.77
CA GLY A 110 7.21 4.29 5.02
C GLY A 110 7.33 5.73 5.48
N VAL A 111 6.26 6.27 6.05
CA VAL A 111 6.17 7.65 6.52
C VAL A 111 5.79 7.67 7.98
N ASP A 112 6.48 8.47 8.79
CA ASP A 112 6.16 8.69 10.19
C ASP A 112 5.03 9.72 10.39
N ALA A 113 4.69 9.99 11.66
CA ALA A 113 3.64 10.92 12.02
C ALA A 113 3.95 12.37 11.60
N ASP A 114 5.21 12.72 11.42
CA ASP A 114 5.67 14.05 11.03
C ASP A 114 5.74 14.20 9.49
N GLY A 115 5.40 13.15 8.75
CA GLY A 115 5.43 13.13 7.30
C GLY A 115 6.80 12.81 6.71
N SER A 116 7.80 12.45 7.52
CA SER A 116 9.13 12.09 7.05
C SER A 116 9.14 10.71 6.41
N ALA A 117 9.68 10.61 5.20
CA ALA A 117 9.73 9.38 4.44
C ALA A 117 11.05 8.64 4.61
N TYR A 118 10.94 7.34 4.80
CA TYR A 118 12.03 6.37 4.90
C TYR A 118 11.89 5.33 3.79
N TYR A 119 13.00 4.83 3.28
CA TYR A 119 13.06 3.93 2.13
C TYR A 119 13.62 2.58 2.54
N PHE A 120 12.89 1.52 2.22
CA PHE A 120 13.20 0.16 2.65
C PHE A 120 13.41 -0.77 1.47
N GLU A 121 14.32 -1.72 1.61
CA GLU A 121 14.58 -2.79 0.67
C GLU A 121 13.34 -3.70 0.48
N ASN A 122 12.60 -3.93 1.57
CA ASN A 122 11.44 -4.81 1.61
C ASN A 122 10.45 -4.41 2.72
N ALA A 123 9.28 -5.04 2.71
CA ALA A 123 8.21 -4.76 3.67
C ALA A 123 8.52 -5.23 5.10
N GLU A 124 9.39 -6.22 5.27
CA GLU A 124 9.80 -6.74 6.57
C GLU A 124 10.63 -5.67 7.30
N ASN A 125 11.55 -5.01 6.61
CA ASN A 125 12.34 -3.92 7.15
C ASN A 125 11.46 -2.73 7.56
N LEU A 126 10.45 -2.40 6.75
CA LEU A 126 9.49 -1.36 7.11
C LEU A 126 8.76 -1.69 8.41
N LYS A 127 8.30 -2.94 8.59
CA LYS A 127 7.60 -3.39 9.81
C LYS A 127 8.49 -3.40 11.05
N GLN A 128 9.79 -3.68 10.87
CA GLN A 128 10.77 -3.74 11.97
C GLN A 128 11.21 -2.35 12.43
N PHE A 129 11.16 -1.36 11.55
CA PHE A 129 11.64 -0.03 11.86
C PHE A 129 10.70 0.71 12.81
N LYS A 130 11.29 1.26 13.88
CA LYS A 130 10.58 2.13 14.85
C LYS A 130 11.15 3.54 14.78
N PRO A 131 10.38 4.53 14.31
CA PRO A 131 10.82 5.93 14.33
C PRO A 131 11.08 6.36 15.76
N GLY A 132 12.16 7.13 15.99
CA GLY A 132 12.54 7.59 17.33
C GLY A 132 13.49 6.69 18.12
N SER A 133 13.78 5.48 17.70
CA SER A 133 15.00 4.79 18.16
C SER A 133 16.19 5.55 17.60
N LYS A 134 17.04 6.11 18.50
CA LYS A 134 18.14 7.01 18.17
C LYS A 134 18.91 6.57 16.93
N PHE A 135 18.47 7.03 15.77
CA PHE A 135 19.23 6.95 14.57
C PHE A 135 20.03 8.25 14.44
N SER A 136 21.21 8.26 15.04
CA SER A 136 22.19 9.33 14.83
C SER A 136 22.79 9.19 13.43
N GLY A 137 21.97 9.47 12.43
CA GLY A 137 22.43 9.67 11.06
C GLY A 137 22.64 11.15 10.86
N LYS A 138 23.90 11.60 10.87
CA LYS A 138 24.33 12.95 10.50
C LYS A 138 23.53 13.40 9.26
N LYS A 139 22.83 14.53 9.40
CA LYS A 139 22.37 15.31 8.25
C LYS A 139 23.61 15.69 7.42
N GLN A 140 23.68 15.13 6.21
CA GLN A 140 24.55 15.63 5.14
C GLN A 140 23.74 16.52 4.22
#